data_a4d505998570652852f6e93661d4d558
#
_entry.id   a4d505998570652852f6e93661d4d558
#
_cell.length_a   1.000
_cell.length_b   1.000
_cell.length_c   1.000
_cell.angle_alpha   90.00
_cell.angle_beta   90.00
_cell.angle_gamma   90.00
#
_symmetry.space_group_name_H-M   'P 1'
#
loop_
_entity.id
_entity.type
_entity.pdbx_description
1 polymer ?
#
loop_
_entity_poly.entity_id
_entity_poly.type
_entity_poly.pdbx_seq_one_letter_code
_entity_poly.pdbx_strand_id
1 'polypeptide(L)'
;FPLPFHKNARPAANATHCAGEQNKFWPMHDALYEGNKMNAEDITNHATKIGLKLEPFQSCLKAKRYKKHIDNDVKEAQIAGVRGTPAFILGKTTDNLVSGEFISGARDFNFYKSRIDKLLK
;
A
#
# COMPACT_ATOMS: atom_id res chain seq x y z
N PHE A 1 -0.10 4.57 -2.49
CA PHE A 1 0.06 5.98 -2.93
C PHE A 1 1.04 6.71 -2.03
N PRO A 2 2.36 6.56 -2.24
CA PRO A 2 3.38 7.21 -1.43
C PRO A 2 3.42 8.71 -1.72
N LEU A 3 3.02 9.51 -0.74
CA LEU A 3 3.04 10.97 -0.84
C LEU A 3 4.49 11.49 -0.91
N PRO A 4 4.80 12.46 -1.78
CA PRO A 4 6.18 12.89 -2.06
C PRO A 4 6.88 13.54 -0.84
N PHE A 5 6.13 14.15 0.07
CA PHE A 5 6.67 14.76 1.28
C PHE A 5 6.90 13.76 2.44
N HIS A 6 6.46 12.51 2.30
CA HIS A 6 6.79 11.42 3.23
C HIS A 6 7.98 10.62 2.68
N LYS A 7 9.19 11.04 3.01
CA LYS A 7 10.44 10.46 2.46
C LYS A 7 10.58 8.95 2.58
N ASN A 8 9.96 8.33 3.58
CA ASN A 8 10.00 6.89 3.80
C ASN A 8 8.87 6.12 3.12
N ALA A 9 7.86 6.80 2.56
CA ALA A 9 6.69 6.12 1.97
C ALA A 9 7.04 5.29 0.72
N ARG A 10 7.85 5.83 -0.20
CA ARG A 10 8.30 5.08 -1.39
C ARG A 10 9.21 3.90 -1.04
N PRO A 11 10.22 4.04 -0.16
CA PRO A 11 10.99 2.89 0.33
C PRO A 11 10.13 1.82 0.97
N ALA A 12 9.14 2.18 1.80
CA ALA A 12 8.21 1.25 2.42
C ALA A 12 7.35 0.51 1.39
N ALA A 13 6.79 1.21 0.40
CA ALA A 13 6.05 0.60 -0.70
C ALA A 13 6.92 -0.39 -1.50
N ASN A 14 8.17 -0.01 -1.83
CA ASN A 14 9.10 -0.92 -2.51
C ASN A 14 9.43 -2.15 -1.65
N ALA A 15 9.60 -1.97 -0.34
CA ALA A 15 9.87 -3.08 0.59
C ALA A 15 8.72 -4.08 0.65
N THR A 16 7.48 -3.60 0.65
CA THR A 16 6.29 -4.46 0.65
C THR A 16 6.23 -5.35 -0.59
N HIS A 17 6.50 -4.77 -1.77
CA HIS A 17 6.57 -5.54 -3.02
C HIS A 17 7.76 -6.51 -3.04
N CYS A 18 8.95 -6.09 -2.58
CA CYS A 18 10.11 -6.97 -2.48
C CYS A 18 9.85 -8.17 -1.54
N ALA A 19 9.14 -7.95 -0.44
CA ALA A 19 8.70 -9.05 0.44
C ALA A 19 7.70 -9.97 -0.26
N GLY A 20 6.89 -9.42 -1.17
CA GLY A 20 5.95 -10.18 -2.00
C GLY A 20 6.61 -11.23 -2.89
N GLU A 21 7.86 -11.04 -3.32
CA GLU A 21 8.64 -12.04 -4.06
C GLU A 21 8.88 -13.33 -3.24
N GLN A 22 8.73 -13.23 -1.92
CA GLN A 22 8.83 -14.35 -0.98
C GLN A 22 7.48 -14.68 -0.32
N ASN A 23 6.35 -14.30 -0.95
CA ASN A 23 5.00 -14.48 -0.43
C ASN A 23 4.76 -13.81 0.94
N LYS A 24 5.45 -12.70 1.22
CA LYS A 24 5.38 -11.95 2.47
C LYS A 24 4.92 -10.50 2.29
N PHE A 25 4.17 -10.20 1.22
CA PHE A 25 3.62 -8.86 0.99
C PHE A 25 2.80 -8.38 2.21
N TRP A 26 1.77 -9.11 2.58
CA TRP A 26 0.91 -8.75 3.69
C TRP A 26 1.60 -8.73 5.06
N PRO A 27 2.44 -9.74 5.40
CA PRO A 27 3.23 -9.66 6.64
C PRO A 27 4.13 -8.40 6.72
N MET A 28 4.74 -7.98 5.62
CA MET A 28 5.54 -6.75 5.60
C MET A 28 4.66 -5.50 5.71
N HIS A 29 3.55 -5.46 4.99
CA HIS A 29 2.55 -4.39 5.07
C HIS A 29 2.11 -4.18 6.53
N ASP A 30 1.69 -5.23 7.19
CA ASP A 30 1.19 -5.16 8.58
C ASP A 30 2.29 -4.72 9.55
N ALA A 31 3.51 -5.26 9.42
CA ALA A 31 4.64 -4.87 10.24
C ALA A 31 5.00 -3.38 10.11
N LEU A 32 4.89 -2.80 8.91
CA LEU A 32 5.13 -1.38 8.67
C LEU A 32 4.04 -0.50 9.31
N TYR A 33 2.79 -0.92 9.27
CA TYR A 33 1.68 -0.19 9.90
C TYR A 33 1.72 -0.28 11.43
N GLU A 34 1.94 -1.46 11.99
CA GLU A 34 2.00 -1.68 13.44
C GLU A 34 3.22 -1.01 14.08
N GLY A 35 4.36 -1.04 13.39
CA GLY A 35 5.63 -0.54 13.91
C GLY A 35 5.73 0.99 13.91
N ASN A 36 4.94 1.71 13.13
CA ASN A 36 5.05 3.16 12.90
C ASN A 36 6.47 3.64 12.54
N LYS A 37 7.35 2.72 12.16
CA LYS A 37 8.75 2.96 11.83
C LYS A 37 9.04 2.40 10.45
N MET A 38 9.58 3.24 9.57
CA MET A 38 9.72 2.93 8.14
C MET A 38 11.06 3.41 7.56
N ASN A 39 12.07 3.66 8.40
CA ASN A 39 13.41 3.94 7.88
C ASN A 39 14.09 2.63 7.39
N ALA A 40 15.25 2.73 6.78
CA ALA A 40 15.93 1.58 6.18
C ALA A 40 16.29 0.47 7.20
N GLU A 41 16.65 0.86 8.42
CA GLU A 41 16.95 -0.06 9.51
C GLU A 41 15.68 -0.78 9.97
N ASP A 42 14.60 -0.04 10.19
CA ASP A 42 13.30 -0.60 10.57
C ASP A 42 12.79 -1.61 9.54
N ILE A 43 12.88 -1.29 8.24
CA ILE A 43 12.51 -2.19 7.15
C ILE A 43 13.31 -3.50 7.21
N THR A 44 14.61 -3.43 7.47
CA THR A 44 15.47 -4.61 7.63
C THR A 44 15.08 -5.44 8.86
N ASN A 45 14.79 -4.77 9.98
CA ASN A 45 14.32 -5.42 11.20
C ASN A 45 12.97 -6.12 11.00
N HIS A 46 12.02 -5.47 10.30
CA HIS A 46 10.75 -6.09 9.94
C HIS A 46 10.96 -7.31 9.03
N ALA A 47 11.82 -7.21 8.03
CA ALA A 47 12.15 -8.32 7.13
C ALA A 47 12.68 -9.54 7.90
N THR A 48 13.55 -9.33 8.88
CA THR A 48 14.07 -10.38 9.76
C THR A 48 12.94 -11.02 10.59
N LYS A 49 12.11 -10.19 11.22
CA LYS A 49 11.02 -10.66 12.08
C LYS A 49 9.99 -11.51 11.34
N ILE A 50 9.68 -11.17 10.10
CA ILE A 50 8.72 -11.93 9.28
C ILE A 50 9.36 -13.11 8.54
N GLY A 51 10.65 -13.37 8.76
CA GLY A 51 11.37 -14.54 8.24
C GLY A 51 11.71 -14.45 6.75
N LEU A 52 12.05 -13.26 6.24
CA LEU A 52 12.56 -13.11 4.88
C LEU A 52 14.01 -13.58 4.76
N LYS A 53 14.35 -14.13 3.62
CA LYS A 53 15.74 -14.26 3.17
C LYS A 53 16.27 -12.87 2.85
N LEU A 54 17.21 -12.39 3.68
CA LEU A 54 17.65 -10.98 3.63
C LEU A 54 18.40 -10.62 2.35
N GLU A 55 19.27 -11.50 1.84
CA GLU A 55 20.06 -11.22 0.64
C GLU A 55 19.20 -10.87 -0.58
N PRO A 56 18.25 -11.73 -1.04
CA PRO A 56 17.40 -11.39 -2.18
C PRO A 56 16.49 -10.19 -1.88
N PHE A 57 16.04 -10.02 -0.65
CA PHE A 57 15.24 -8.88 -0.26
C PHE A 57 16.02 -7.56 -0.38
N GLN A 58 17.23 -7.49 0.17
CA GLN A 58 18.10 -6.32 0.09
C GLN A 58 18.53 -6.01 -1.36
N SER A 59 18.78 -7.04 -2.16
CA SER A 59 19.05 -6.87 -3.60
C SER A 59 17.89 -6.21 -4.33
N CYS A 60 16.67 -6.66 -4.07
CA CYS A 60 15.46 -6.05 -4.61
C CYS A 60 15.30 -4.59 -4.18
N LEU A 61 15.51 -4.28 -2.90
CA LEU A 61 15.43 -2.91 -2.37
C LEU A 61 16.43 -1.99 -3.05
N LYS A 62 17.69 -2.40 -3.13
CA LYS A 62 18.80 -1.65 -3.74
C LYS A 62 18.55 -1.36 -5.21
N ALA A 63 18.03 -2.34 -5.93
CA ALA A 63 17.69 -2.22 -7.34
C ALA A 63 16.42 -1.37 -7.59
N LYS A 64 15.67 -1.00 -6.54
CA LYS A 64 14.37 -0.31 -6.66
C LYS A 64 13.45 -0.98 -7.66
N ARG A 65 13.39 -2.32 -7.62
CA ARG A 65 12.78 -3.18 -8.66
C ARG A 65 11.34 -2.79 -8.97
N TYR A 66 10.59 -2.34 -7.98
CA TYR A 66 9.17 -1.98 -8.13
C TYR A 66 8.92 -0.48 -8.38
N LYS A 67 9.97 0.30 -8.67
CA LYS A 67 9.83 1.74 -8.93
C LYS A 67 8.76 2.04 -9.99
N LYS A 68 8.82 1.36 -11.13
CA LYS A 68 7.87 1.57 -12.23
C LYS A 68 6.45 1.17 -11.85
N HIS A 69 6.28 0.09 -11.11
CA HIS A 69 4.98 -0.35 -10.62
C HIS A 69 4.36 0.71 -9.70
N ILE A 70 5.13 1.18 -8.70
CA ILE A 70 4.68 2.24 -7.78
C ILE A 70 4.38 3.55 -8.51
N ASP A 71 5.18 3.91 -9.51
CA ASP A 71 4.92 5.11 -10.33
C ASP A 71 3.61 4.99 -11.11
N ASN A 72 3.29 3.81 -11.64
CA ASN A 72 2.02 3.55 -12.30
C ASN A 72 0.84 3.62 -11.31
N ASP A 73 0.94 3.00 -10.13
CA ASP A 73 -0.09 3.07 -9.10
C ASP A 73 -0.39 4.52 -8.69
N VAL A 74 0.67 5.33 -8.52
CA VAL A 74 0.51 6.76 -8.21
C VAL A 74 -0.21 7.49 -9.33
N LYS A 75 0.15 7.22 -10.58
CA LYS A 75 -0.47 7.84 -11.76
C LYS A 75 -1.95 7.47 -11.87
N GLU A 76 -2.28 6.20 -11.74
CA GLU A 76 -3.67 5.72 -11.78
C GLU A 76 -4.51 6.31 -10.66
N ALA A 77 -3.97 6.35 -9.44
CA ALA A 77 -4.65 6.98 -8.32
C ALA A 77 -4.88 8.49 -8.55
N GLN A 78 -3.93 9.21 -9.15
CA GLN A 78 -4.09 10.62 -9.50
C GLN A 78 -5.18 10.82 -10.56
N ILE A 79 -5.25 9.95 -11.57
CA ILE A 79 -6.32 9.95 -12.58
C ILE A 79 -7.68 9.73 -11.91
N ALA A 80 -7.77 8.83 -10.92
CA ALA A 80 -8.96 8.59 -10.12
C ALA A 80 -9.30 9.73 -9.13
N GLY A 81 -8.51 10.81 -9.10
CA GLY A 81 -8.77 11.98 -8.25
C GLY A 81 -8.11 11.95 -6.88
N VAL A 82 -7.28 10.96 -6.57
CA VAL A 82 -6.55 10.88 -5.29
C VAL A 82 -5.53 12.02 -5.20
N ARG A 83 -5.62 12.79 -4.11
CA ARG A 83 -4.69 13.91 -3.80
C ARG A 83 -4.00 13.75 -2.45
N GLY A 84 -4.43 12.79 -1.65
CA GLY A 84 -3.92 12.52 -0.31
C GLY A 84 -4.32 11.15 0.20
N THR A 85 -3.88 10.80 1.40
CA THR A 85 -4.16 9.51 2.03
C THR A 85 -4.77 9.70 3.43
N PRO A 86 -5.67 8.80 3.86
CA PRO A 86 -6.21 7.69 3.08
C PRO A 86 -7.24 8.16 2.03
N ALA A 87 -7.39 7.39 0.95
CA ALA A 87 -8.42 7.58 -0.04
C ALA A 87 -8.99 6.22 -0.45
N PHE A 88 -10.29 6.17 -0.72
CA PHE A 88 -11.01 4.94 -1.03
C PHE A 88 -11.92 5.14 -2.22
N ILE A 89 -12.14 4.09 -2.98
CA ILE A 89 -13.21 4.00 -3.97
C ILE A 89 -14.11 2.85 -3.54
N LEU A 90 -15.32 3.18 -3.12
CA LEU A 90 -16.31 2.21 -2.66
C LEU A 90 -17.35 1.99 -3.75
N GLY A 91 -17.41 0.80 -4.29
CA GLY A 91 -18.33 0.48 -5.37
C GLY A 91 -18.38 -1.00 -5.69
N LYS A 92 -19.08 -1.33 -6.78
CA LYS A 92 -19.12 -2.68 -7.32
C LYS A 92 -17.97 -2.87 -8.31
N THR A 93 -17.29 -4.00 -8.19
CA THR A 93 -16.25 -4.41 -9.13
C THR A 93 -16.87 -5.23 -10.23
N THR A 94 -16.67 -4.83 -11.48
CA THR A 94 -17.04 -5.59 -12.66
C THR A 94 -15.82 -5.74 -13.55
N ASP A 95 -15.45 -6.97 -13.90
CA ASP A 95 -14.27 -7.31 -14.70
C ASP A 95 -13.00 -6.58 -14.19
N ASN A 96 -12.56 -5.52 -14.85
CA ASN A 96 -11.35 -4.78 -14.50
C ASN A 96 -11.63 -3.35 -14.03
N LEU A 97 -12.89 -3.02 -13.70
CA LEU A 97 -13.29 -1.68 -13.32
C LEU A 97 -14.00 -1.67 -11.97
N VAL A 98 -13.70 -0.65 -11.18
CA VAL A 98 -14.49 -0.30 -9.99
C VAL A 98 -15.27 0.97 -10.31
N SER A 99 -16.59 0.88 -10.33
CA SER A 99 -17.47 2.05 -10.43
C SER A 99 -18.07 2.33 -9.07
N GLY A 100 -17.80 3.50 -8.53
CA GLY A 100 -18.23 3.79 -7.17
C GLY A 100 -17.99 5.21 -6.68
N GLU A 101 -18.27 5.41 -5.41
CA GLU A 101 -18.09 6.68 -4.69
C GLU A 101 -16.61 6.86 -4.30
N PHE A 102 -16.03 8.01 -4.66
CA PHE A 102 -14.73 8.41 -4.14
C PHE A 102 -14.86 9.00 -2.74
N ILE A 103 -14.08 8.48 -1.80
CA ILE A 103 -14.08 8.90 -0.39
C ILE A 103 -12.67 9.38 -0.04
N SER A 104 -12.54 10.65 0.28
CA SER A 104 -11.28 11.26 0.74
C SER A 104 -11.23 11.30 2.25
N GLY A 105 -10.08 10.95 2.80
CA GLY A 105 -9.79 10.96 4.24
C GLY A 105 -10.39 9.78 5.01
N ALA A 106 -9.95 9.64 6.25
CA ALA A 106 -10.46 8.63 7.15
C ALA A 106 -11.91 8.93 7.58
N ARG A 107 -12.72 7.88 7.67
CA ARG A 107 -14.10 7.93 8.16
C ARG A 107 -14.29 6.84 9.20
N ASP A 108 -15.32 6.97 10.06
CA ASP A 108 -15.65 5.96 11.04
C ASP A 108 -16.27 4.69 10.42
N PHE A 109 -16.36 3.64 11.21
CA PHE A 109 -16.90 2.36 10.79
C PHE A 109 -18.34 2.46 10.28
N ASN A 110 -19.21 3.26 10.94
CA ASN A 110 -20.62 3.38 10.57
C ASN A 110 -20.80 4.05 9.22
N PHE A 111 -19.93 4.99 8.88
CA PHE A 111 -19.90 5.61 7.56
C PHE A 111 -19.72 4.57 6.45
N TYR A 112 -18.72 3.68 6.58
CA TYR A 112 -18.48 2.61 5.58
C TYR A 112 -19.58 1.56 5.62
N LYS A 113 -19.97 1.10 6.82
CA LYS A 113 -21.00 0.08 6.99
C LYS A 113 -22.29 0.45 6.27
N SER A 114 -22.79 1.66 6.49
CA SER A 114 -24.05 2.13 5.88
C SER A 114 -24.02 2.14 4.35
N ARG A 115 -22.86 2.45 3.76
CA ARG A 115 -22.67 2.49 2.30
C ARG A 115 -22.52 1.09 1.72
N ILE A 116 -21.76 0.23 2.38
CA ILE A 116 -21.60 -1.18 1.98
C ILE A 116 -22.96 -1.88 2.03
N ASP A 117 -23.73 -1.73 3.10
CA ASP A 117 -25.07 -2.31 3.23
C ASP A 117 -26.02 -1.89 2.09
N LYS A 118 -25.88 -0.64 1.60
CA LYS A 118 -26.67 -0.16 0.46
C LYS A 118 -26.25 -0.81 -0.87
N LEU A 119 -24.96 -1.07 -1.05
CA LEU A 119 -24.42 -1.68 -2.26
C LEU A 119 -24.73 -3.17 -2.36
N LEU A 120 -24.91 -3.82 -1.21
CA LEU A 120 -25.23 -5.26 -1.12
C LEU A 120 -26.72 -5.57 -1.32
N LYS A 121 -27.57 -4.58 -1.26
CA LYS A 121 -29.00 -4.69 -1.57
C LYS A 121 -29.26 -4.65 -3.08
#